data_469d73e89b487884f8748eae26911ba7
#
_entry.id   469d73e89b487884f8748eae26911ba7
#
_cell.length_a   1.000
_cell.length_b   1.000
_cell.length_c   1.000
_cell.angle_alpha   90.00
_cell.angle_beta   90.00
_cell.angle_gamma   90.00
#
_symmetry.space_group_name_H-M   'P 1'
#
loop_
_entity.id
_entity.type
_entity.pdbx_description
1 polymer ?
#
loop_
_entity_poly.entity_id
_entity_poly.type
_entity_poly.pdbx_seq_one_letter_code
_entity_poly.pdbx_strand_id
1 'polypeptide(L)'
;MAVIHQTTMVPSKLELLTAWLPRQDWYAGEAGGPSLAKVGGFRLDDPAGEVGIEMMVVRDDAANGRAFLVPMTYRGSPLRGRDAGLIGTSQHGVLGARWIYDGTLDPVLVEQLADLIQGRVGAQAQSQSNTPDATVHVTQAAAAPGVELDISFARLLRPAADRAVTPGVGEVTGLWTATDGTLVRSLFATARPLID
;
A
#
# COMPACT_ATOMS: atom_id res chain seq x y z
N MET A 1 -3.12 -14.33 10.02
CA MET A 1 -2.25 -14.90 8.94
C MET A 1 -3.05 -14.91 7.66
N ALA A 2 -2.71 -14.04 6.71
CA ALA A 2 -3.45 -13.89 5.45
C ALA A 2 -3.01 -14.96 4.45
N VAL A 3 -3.98 -15.75 3.95
CA VAL A 3 -3.75 -16.76 2.91
C VAL A 3 -3.97 -16.13 1.54
N ILE A 4 -3.00 -16.29 0.63
CA ILE A 4 -3.16 -15.88 -0.76
C ILE A 4 -3.95 -16.98 -1.48
N HIS A 5 -5.14 -16.65 -1.93
CA HIS A 5 -5.92 -17.51 -2.81
C HIS A 5 -5.56 -17.21 -4.26
N GLN A 6 -5.09 -18.21 -4.99
CA GLN A 6 -4.95 -18.13 -6.45
C GLN A 6 -6.34 -18.18 -7.08
N THR A 7 -6.96 -17.02 -7.22
CA THR A 7 -8.31 -16.88 -7.75
C THR A 7 -8.46 -15.57 -8.51
N THR A 8 -9.49 -15.51 -9.33
CA THR A 8 -9.83 -14.29 -10.08
C THR A 8 -10.62 -13.33 -9.21
N MET A 9 -10.38 -12.04 -9.41
CA MET A 9 -11.21 -10.94 -8.93
C MET A 9 -11.88 -10.27 -10.13
N VAL A 10 -13.20 -10.06 -10.07
CA VAL A 10 -13.97 -9.41 -11.15
C VAL A 10 -14.83 -8.29 -10.55
N PRO A 11 -14.59 -7.03 -10.93
CA PRO A 11 -13.44 -6.54 -11.69
C PRO A 11 -12.09 -6.77 -10.98
N SER A 12 -11.00 -6.80 -11.74
CA SER A 12 -9.65 -6.93 -11.23
C SER A 12 -9.21 -5.66 -10.47
N LYS A 13 -8.15 -5.77 -9.69
CA LYS A 13 -7.57 -4.62 -8.96
C LYS A 13 -7.18 -3.47 -9.90
N LEU A 14 -6.53 -3.81 -11.03
CA LEU A 14 -6.08 -2.79 -11.98
C LEU A 14 -7.26 -2.11 -12.69
N GLU A 15 -8.32 -2.84 -13.03
CA GLU A 15 -9.54 -2.25 -13.59
C GLU A 15 -10.19 -1.26 -12.62
N LEU A 16 -10.27 -1.62 -11.34
CA LEU A 16 -10.79 -0.72 -10.31
C LEU A 16 -9.91 0.53 -10.16
N LEU A 17 -8.59 0.37 -10.12
CA LEU A 17 -7.65 1.47 -10.00
C LEU A 17 -7.63 2.37 -11.25
N THR A 18 -7.80 1.81 -12.45
CA THR A 18 -7.91 2.56 -13.71
C THR A 18 -9.08 3.56 -13.66
N ALA A 19 -10.19 3.17 -13.05
CA ALA A 19 -11.34 4.06 -12.89
C ALA A 19 -11.23 5.01 -11.68
N TRP A 20 -10.48 4.64 -10.65
CA TRP A 20 -10.40 5.38 -9.39
C TRP A 20 -9.29 6.43 -9.37
N LEU A 21 -8.07 6.10 -9.86
CA LEU A 21 -6.91 6.99 -9.83
C LEU A 21 -7.14 8.37 -10.43
N PRO A 22 -7.79 8.52 -11.61
CA PRO A 22 -8.01 9.83 -12.22
C PRO A 22 -8.86 10.80 -11.38
N ARG A 23 -9.53 10.31 -10.35
CA ARG A 23 -10.36 11.10 -9.44
C ARG A 23 -9.60 11.55 -8.18
N GLN A 24 -8.33 11.22 -8.07
CA GLN A 24 -7.52 11.55 -6.90
C GLN A 24 -6.69 12.80 -7.17
N ASP A 25 -6.72 13.78 -6.26
CA ASP A 25 -6.02 15.06 -6.40
C ASP A 25 -4.48 14.89 -6.50
N TRP A 26 -3.95 13.80 -5.94
CA TRP A 26 -2.52 13.48 -5.97
C TRP A 26 -2.10 12.69 -7.23
N TYR A 27 -3.04 12.26 -8.05
CA TYR A 27 -2.71 11.51 -9.27
C TYR A 27 -2.24 12.45 -10.37
N ALA A 28 -1.05 12.21 -10.89
CA ALA A 28 -0.43 12.99 -11.95
C ALA A 28 -0.36 12.17 -13.24
N GLY A 29 -1.53 11.76 -13.77
CA GLY A 29 -1.66 11.03 -15.03
C GLY A 29 -1.81 11.94 -16.24
N GLU A 30 -1.93 11.33 -17.43
CA GLU A 30 -2.13 12.02 -18.70
C GLU A 30 -3.61 12.00 -19.14
N ALA A 31 -3.97 12.93 -20.05
CA ALA A 31 -5.29 12.95 -20.66
C ALA A 31 -5.48 11.70 -21.54
N GLY A 32 -6.44 10.87 -21.25
CA GLY A 32 -6.67 9.60 -21.98
C GLY A 32 -6.84 8.41 -21.05
N GLY A 33 -6.55 8.63 -19.79
CA GLY A 33 -6.65 7.63 -18.73
C GLY A 33 -5.40 6.78 -18.56
N PRO A 34 -5.28 6.09 -17.41
CA PRO A 34 -4.09 5.34 -17.07
C PRO A 34 -3.97 4.00 -17.81
N SER A 35 -2.73 3.62 -18.09
CA SER A 35 -2.34 2.27 -18.51
C SER A 35 -1.52 1.62 -17.41
N LEU A 36 -2.20 0.91 -16.51
CA LEU A 36 -1.60 0.46 -15.25
C LEU A 36 -0.96 -0.92 -15.35
N ALA A 37 0.24 -1.03 -14.80
CA ALA A 37 0.91 -2.29 -14.50
C ALA A 37 1.22 -2.39 -13.00
N LYS A 38 0.98 -3.57 -12.40
CA LYS A 38 1.47 -3.86 -11.03
C LYS A 38 2.96 -4.14 -11.09
N VAL A 39 3.76 -3.36 -10.37
CA VAL A 39 5.23 -3.40 -10.49
C VAL A 39 5.97 -3.60 -9.16
N GLY A 40 5.27 -3.72 -8.05
CA GLY A 40 5.89 -3.94 -6.74
C GLY A 40 4.93 -3.78 -5.58
N GLY A 41 5.50 -3.75 -4.39
CA GLY A 41 4.78 -3.59 -3.14
C GLY A 41 4.92 -4.80 -2.22
N PHE A 42 4.23 -4.78 -1.10
CA PHE A 42 4.24 -5.83 -0.09
C PHE A 42 2.88 -5.95 0.61
N ARG A 43 2.74 -6.91 1.50
CA ARG A 43 1.53 -7.14 2.29
C ARG A 43 1.83 -7.04 3.79
N LEU A 44 0.78 -6.76 4.55
CA LEU A 44 0.75 -6.92 5.99
C LEU A 44 -0.35 -7.90 6.37
N ASP A 45 -0.19 -8.56 7.50
CA ASP A 45 -1.20 -9.44 8.03
C ASP A 45 -2.08 -8.68 9.03
N ASP A 46 -3.40 -8.80 8.88
CA ASP A 46 -4.35 -8.43 9.93
C ASP A 46 -4.35 -9.55 10.99
N PRO A 47 -4.08 -9.25 12.27
CA PRO A 47 -4.12 -10.25 13.35
C PRO A 47 -5.48 -10.94 13.49
N ALA A 48 -6.59 -10.23 13.22
CA ALA A 48 -7.94 -10.79 13.22
C ALA A 48 -8.22 -11.67 12.00
N GLY A 49 -7.43 -11.53 10.92
CA GLY A 49 -7.58 -12.29 9.69
C GLY A 49 -8.80 -11.88 8.84
N GLU A 50 -9.43 -10.74 9.14
CA GLU A 50 -10.65 -10.27 8.49
C GLU A 50 -10.38 -9.34 7.30
N VAL A 51 -9.25 -8.62 7.34
CA VAL A 51 -8.88 -7.58 6.39
C VAL A 51 -7.61 -7.99 5.63
N GLY A 52 -7.70 -8.07 4.31
CA GLY A 52 -6.51 -8.16 3.48
C GLY A 52 -5.84 -6.78 3.39
N ILE A 53 -4.52 -6.71 3.55
CA ILE A 53 -3.75 -5.46 3.51
C ILE A 53 -2.67 -5.57 2.44
N GLU A 54 -2.64 -4.63 1.50
CA GLU A 54 -1.66 -4.61 0.43
C GLU A 54 -1.14 -3.19 0.18
N MET A 55 0.17 -3.03 0.22
CA MET A 55 0.89 -1.82 -0.19
C MET A 55 1.27 -1.98 -1.67
N MET A 56 0.32 -1.77 -2.58
CA MET A 56 0.53 -2.00 -4.01
C MET A 56 1.27 -0.84 -4.67
N VAL A 57 2.26 -1.16 -5.50
CA VAL A 57 2.84 -0.20 -6.44
C VAL A 57 2.31 -0.47 -7.84
N VAL A 58 1.71 0.56 -8.43
CA VAL A 58 1.30 0.56 -9.83
C VAL A 58 2.13 1.57 -10.62
N ARG A 59 2.52 1.19 -11.83
CA ARG A 59 3.16 2.08 -12.79
C ARG A 59 2.14 2.42 -13.88
N ASP A 60 2.08 3.69 -14.23
CA ASP A 60 1.26 4.16 -15.33
C ASP A 60 2.13 4.41 -16.57
N ASP A 61 2.03 3.49 -17.53
CA ASP A 61 2.81 3.55 -18.77
C ASP A 61 2.32 4.67 -19.71
N ALA A 62 1.05 5.11 -19.58
CA ALA A 62 0.55 6.30 -20.28
C ALA A 62 1.12 7.60 -19.70
N ALA A 63 1.52 7.62 -18.43
CA ALA A 63 2.11 8.78 -17.75
C ALA A 63 3.64 8.68 -17.64
N ASN A 64 4.32 8.33 -18.72
CA ASN A 64 5.78 8.21 -18.79
C ASN A 64 6.39 7.27 -17.74
N GLY A 65 5.68 6.22 -17.39
CA GLY A 65 6.15 5.23 -16.42
C GLY A 65 6.17 5.72 -14.98
N ARG A 66 5.40 6.77 -14.62
CA ARG A 66 5.25 7.22 -13.23
C ARG A 66 4.71 6.10 -12.36
N ALA A 67 5.30 5.93 -11.19
CA ALA A 67 4.88 4.92 -10.23
C ALA A 67 4.15 5.54 -9.05
N PHE A 68 3.09 4.89 -8.63
CA PHE A 68 2.22 5.33 -7.53
C PHE A 68 2.09 4.24 -6.49
N LEU A 69 2.19 4.62 -5.22
CA LEU A 69 1.82 3.75 -4.12
C LEU A 69 0.31 3.87 -3.86
N VAL A 70 -0.36 2.74 -3.91
CA VAL A 70 -1.78 2.61 -3.58
C VAL A 70 -1.93 1.57 -2.47
N PRO A 71 -1.89 1.99 -1.20
CA PRO A 71 -2.26 1.11 -0.10
C PRO A 71 -3.72 0.70 -0.24
N MET A 72 -4.02 -0.58 -0.10
CA MET A 72 -5.38 -1.09 -0.23
C MET A 72 -5.74 -2.03 0.91
N THR A 73 -7.01 -1.98 1.30
CA THR A 73 -7.60 -2.99 2.16
C THR A 73 -8.76 -3.70 1.46
N TYR A 74 -8.92 -4.98 1.78
CA TYR A 74 -9.94 -5.87 1.20
C TYR A 74 -10.81 -6.39 2.34
N ARG A 75 -12.08 -5.98 2.35
CA ARG A 75 -13.01 -6.30 3.44
C ARG A 75 -14.17 -7.19 2.96
N GLY A 76 -14.67 -8.02 3.87
CA GLY A 76 -15.86 -8.85 3.64
C GLY A 76 -17.17 -8.09 3.78
N SER A 77 -17.14 -6.84 4.27
CA SER A 77 -18.29 -5.95 4.45
C SER A 77 -17.86 -4.49 4.31
N PRO A 78 -18.81 -3.56 4.05
CA PRO A 78 -18.50 -2.14 3.98
C PRO A 78 -17.91 -1.58 5.27
N LEU A 79 -16.91 -0.70 5.12
CA LEU A 79 -16.34 0.06 6.23
C LEU A 79 -17.21 1.29 6.50
N ARG A 80 -17.93 1.28 7.61
CA ARG A 80 -18.88 2.34 7.98
C ARG A 80 -18.21 3.72 8.09
N GLY A 81 -18.84 4.73 7.50
CA GLY A 81 -18.37 6.12 7.57
C GLY A 81 -17.10 6.40 6.76
N ARG A 82 -16.68 5.49 5.87
CA ARG A 82 -15.49 5.63 5.02
C ARG A 82 -15.77 5.51 3.53
N ASP A 83 -16.98 5.88 3.12
CA ASP A 83 -17.41 5.74 1.71
C ASP A 83 -16.52 6.52 0.74
N ALA A 84 -15.96 7.67 1.16
CA ALA A 84 -15.02 8.45 0.36
C ALA A 84 -13.73 7.70 0.02
N GLY A 85 -13.36 6.70 0.82
CA GLY A 85 -12.19 5.85 0.56
C GLY A 85 -12.47 4.62 -0.29
N LEU A 86 -13.72 4.38 -0.70
CA LEU A 86 -14.06 3.20 -1.49
C LEU A 86 -13.48 3.30 -2.91
N ILE A 87 -12.55 2.40 -3.22
CA ILE A 87 -12.01 2.22 -4.58
C ILE A 87 -13.05 1.51 -5.45
N GLY A 88 -13.69 0.47 -4.91
CA GLY A 88 -14.74 -0.28 -5.57
C GLY A 88 -15.04 -1.61 -4.90
N THR A 89 -15.90 -2.38 -5.54
CA THR A 89 -16.24 -3.74 -5.11
C THR A 89 -15.82 -4.75 -6.16
N SER A 90 -15.47 -5.96 -5.73
CA SER A 90 -15.07 -7.05 -6.62
C SER A 90 -15.59 -8.38 -6.10
N GLN A 91 -15.91 -9.31 -6.99
CA GLN A 91 -16.20 -10.69 -6.65
C GLN A 91 -14.90 -11.49 -6.65
N HIS A 92 -14.56 -12.01 -5.47
CA HIS A 92 -13.42 -12.88 -5.29
C HIS A 92 -13.89 -14.34 -5.37
N GLY A 93 -13.29 -15.14 -6.26
CA GLY A 93 -13.79 -16.49 -6.57
C GLY A 93 -13.89 -17.46 -5.38
N VAL A 94 -13.17 -17.21 -4.29
CA VAL A 94 -13.22 -18.02 -3.06
C VAL A 94 -13.95 -17.29 -1.92
N LEU A 95 -13.65 -16.00 -1.75
CA LEU A 95 -14.09 -15.23 -0.58
C LEU A 95 -15.39 -14.43 -0.82
N GLY A 96 -16.00 -14.51 -2.01
CA GLY A 96 -17.21 -13.76 -2.36
C GLY A 96 -16.97 -12.27 -2.54
N ALA A 97 -18.01 -11.45 -2.29
CA ALA A 97 -17.93 -10.01 -2.45
C ALA A 97 -16.85 -9.38 -1.54
N ARG A 98 -16.08 -8.47 -2.11
CA ARG A 98 -15.04 -7.68 -1.41
C ARG A 98 -15.21 -6.20 -1.67
N TRP A 99 -15.12 -5.43 -0.61
CA TRP A 99 -15.04 -3.98 -0.63
C TRP A 99 -13.57 -3.60 -0.53
N ILE A 100 -13.09 -2.87 -1.55
CA ILE A 100 -11.69 -2.45 -1.66
C ILE A 100 -11.62 -0.97 -1.35
N TYR A 101 -10.82 -0.61 -0.35
CA TYR A 101 -10.66 0.78 0.10
C TYR A 101 -9.24 1.29 -0.12
N ASP A 102 -9.12 2.61 -0.24
CA ASP A 102 -7.86 3.30 0.02
C ASP A 102 -7.46 3.04 1.48
N GLY A 103 -6.47 2.21 1.64
CA GLY A 103 -6.03 1.73 2.95
C GLY A 103 -5.53 2.83 3.88
N THR A 104 -5.17 4.01 3.35
CA THR A 104 -4.76 5.14 4.19
C THR A 104 -5.90 5.67 5.06
N LEU A 105 -7.14 5.34 4.72
CA LEU A 105 -8.34 5.68 5.48
C LEU A 105 -8.84 4.51 6.34
N ASP A 106 -8.19 3.36 6.27
CA ASP A 106 -8.57 2.16 7.01
C ASP A 106 -7.72 2.01 8.27
N PRO A 107 -8.33 2.05 9.47
CA PRO A 107 -7.58 1.99 10.71
C PRO A 107 -6.75 0.71 10.86
N VAL A 108 -7.20 -0.43 10.30
CA VAL A 108 -6.44 -1.69 10.39
C VAL A 108 -5.12 -1.60 9.62
N LEU A 109 -5.11 -1.00 8.42
CA LEU A 109 -3.85 -0.79 7.69
C LEU A 109 -2.94 0.19 8.43
N VAL A 110 -3.48 1.30 8.92
CA VAL A 110 -2.71 2.32 9.63
C VAL A 110 -2.06 1.73 10.88
N GLU A 111 -2.80 0.94 11.67
CA GLU A 111 -2.28 0.24 12.84
C GLU A 111 -1.19 -0.76 12.47
N GLN A 112 -1.41 -1.62 11.47
CA GLN A 112 -0.42 -2.61 11.05
C GLN A 112 0.83 -1.98 10.44
N LEU A 113 0.71 -0.83 9.79
CA LEU A 113 1.87 -0.08 9.30
C LEU A 113 2.65 0.58 10.46
N ALA A 114 1.95 1.07 11.49
CA ALA A 114 2.59 1.54 12.73
C ALA A 114 3.36 0.41 13.42
N ASP A 115 2.77 -0.79 13.47
CA ASP A 115 3.39 -1.99 14.03
C ASP A 115 4.64 -2.41 13.25
N LEU A 116 4.59 -2.34 11.92
CA LEU A 116 5.76 -2.57 11.07
C LEU A 116 6.88 -1.56 11.38
N ILE A 117 6.56 -0.27 11.45
CA ILE A 117 7.53 0.80 11.72
C ILE A 117 8.14 0.67 13.11
N GLN A 118 7.40 0.15 14.07
CA GLN A 118 7.90 -0.10 15.44
C GLN A 118 8.56 -1.47 15.59
N GLY A 119 8.66 -2.26 14.50
CA GLY A 119 9.33 -3.56 14.49
C GLY A 119 8.55 -4.68 15.19
N ARG A 120 7.23 -4.52 15.38
CA ARG A 120 6.36 -5.53 16.00
C ARG A 120 5.89 -6.59 15.03
N VAL A 121 5.77 -6.24 13.75
CA VAL A 121 5.38 -7.15 12.66
C VAL A 121 6.37 -7.05 11.51
N GLY A 122 6.33 -8.02 10.58
CA GLY A 122 7.15 -8.05 9.38
C GLY A 122 6.34 -7.87 8.09
N ALA A 123 6.96 -7.27 7.08
CA ALA A 123 6.38 -7.23 5.74
C ALA A 123 6.36 -8.62 5.10
N GLN A 124 5.30 -8.90 4.33
CA GLN A 124 5.08 -10.17 3.64
C GLN A 124 5.13 -9.98 2.12
N ALA A 125 5.66 -10.98 1.40
CA ALA A 125 5.67 -10.98 -0.05
C ALA A 125 4.25 -10.96 -0.63
N GLN A 126 4.07 -10.22 -1.75
CA GLN A 126 2.75 -10.04 -2.36
C GLN A 126 2.17 -11.31 -2.99
N SER A 127 3.04 -12.21 -3.48
CA SER A 127 2.65 -13.37 -4.30
C SER A 127 2.78 -14.70 -3.59
N GLN A 128 3.31 -14.73 -2.36
CA GLN A 128 3.53 -15.94 -1.59
C GLN A 128 2.99 -15.78 -0.18
N SER A 129 2.22 -16.77 0.28
CA SER A 129 1.74 -16.80 1.66
C SER A 129 2.88 -17.08 2.63
N ASN A 130 2.85 -16.46 3.81
CA ASN A 130 3.81 -16.69 4.91
C ASN A 130 5.28 -16.53 4.50
N THR A 131 5.57 -15.67 3.56
CA THR A 131 6.93 -15.42 3.09
C THR A 131 7.30 -13.98 3.41
N PRO A 132 8.27 -13.76 4.32
CA PRO A 132 8.77 -12.41 4.60
C PRO A 132 9.30 -11.72 3.34
N ASP A 133 9.04 -10.44 3.20
CA ASP A 133 9.58 -9.62 2.12
C ASP A 133 10.85 -8.90 2.57
N ALA A 134 12.01 -9.48 2.28
CA ALA A 134 13.31 -8.91 2.62
C ALA A 134 13.66 -7.63 1.82
N THR A 135 12.86 -7.27 0.82
CA THR A 135 13.09 -6.05 0.03
C THR A 135 12.53 -4.80 0.71
N VAL A 136 11.67 -4.97 1.71
CA VAL A 136 11.12 -3.88 2.52
C VAL A 136 12.11 -3.52 3.63
N HIS A 137 12.57 -2.27 3.62
CA HIS A 137 13.43 -1.77 4.69
C HIS A 137 12.66 -0.79 5.56
N VAL A 138 12.84 -0.94 6.87
CA VAL A 138 12.19 -0.12 7.88
C VAL A 138 13.24 0.56 8.75
N THR A 139 13.14 1.88 8.86
CA THR A 139 13.79 2.66 9.93
C THR A 139 12.75 2.92 11.00
N GLN A 140 13.04 2.57 12.23
CA GLN A 140 12.09 2.75 13.34
C GLN A 140 11.93 4.24 13.70
N ALA A 141 10.72 4.63 14.07
CA ALA A 141 10.48 5.94 14.67
C ALA A 141 11.06 5.98 16.10
N ALA A 142 11.64 7.11 16.47
CA ALA A 142 12.07 7.34 17.85
C ALA A 142 10.85 7.69 18.73
N ALA A 143 10.03 6.68 19.02
CA ALA A 143 8.85 6.79 19.84
C ALA A 143 8.95 5.87 21.06
N ALA A 144 8.48 6.34 22.22
CA ALA A 144 8.32 5.48 23.39
C ALA A 144 7.23 4.42 23.12
N PRO A 145 7.27 3.27 23.80
CA PRO A 145 6.21 2.28 23.70
C PRO A 145 4.82 2.89 24.02
N GLY A 146 3.84 2.63 23.16
CA GLY A 146 2.47 3.13 23.31
C GLY A 146 2.20 4.53 22.77
N VAL A 147 3.22 5.22 22.24
CA VAL A 147 3.00 6.51 21.57
C VAL A 147 2.40 6.27 20.18
N GLU A 148 1.32 6.98 19.89
CA GLU A 148 0.66 6.98 18.59
C GLU A 148 1.56 7.64 17.54
N LEU A 149 1.52 7.13 16.31
CA LEU A 149 2.31 7.64 15.20
C LEU A 149 1.41 8.35 14.19
N ASP A 150 1.82 9.54 13.80
CA ASP A 150 1.29 10.21 12.60
C ASP A 150 2.00 9.64 11.37
N ILE A 151 1.24 9.02 10.48
CA ILE A 151 1.75 8.33 9.29
C ILE A 151 1.40 9.10 8.04
N SER A 152 2.41 9.42 7.24
CA SER A 152 2.27 10.04 5.93
C SER A 152 2.68 9.06 4.81
N PHE A 153 1.87 8.95 3.76
CA PHE A 153 2.10 8.05 2.63
C PHE A 153 2.64 8.80 1.41
N ALA A 154 3.67 8.25 0.78
CA ALA A 154 4.21 8.76 -0.48
C ALA A 154 3.38 8.22 -1.67
N ARG A 155 2.44 9.01 -2.18
CA ARG A 155 1.56 8.59 -3.28
C ARG A 155 2.28 8.49 -4.62
N LEU A 156 3.05 9.51 -5.02
CA LEU A 156 3.90 9.50 -6.21
C LEU A 156 5.31 9.04 -5.79
N LEU A 157 5.75 7.92 -6.33
CA LEU A 157 7.04 7.35 -5.97
C LEU A 157 8.17 8.00 -6.77
N ARG A 158 9.27 8.26 -6.07
CA ARG A 158 10.53 8.76 -6.63
C ARG A 158 11.68 7.90 -6.10
N PRO A 159 12.78 7.73 -6.87
CA PRO A 159 13.96 7.05 -6.38
C PRO A 159 14.44 7.62 -5.04
N ALA A 160 14.79 6.73 -4.12
CA ALA A 160 15.26 7.12 -2.78
C ALA A 160 16.74 7.47 -2.72
N ALA A 161 17.47 7.43 -3.84
CA ALA A 161 18.92 7.46 -3.91
C ALA A 161 19.60 8.69 -3.24
N ASP A 162 18.86 9.79 -3.05
CA ASP A 162 19.41 11.05 -2.56
C ASP A 162 18.71 11.59 -1.31
N ARG A 163 17.99 10.73 -0.57
CA ARG A 163 17.29 11.19 0.63
C ARG A 163 18.17 11.06 1.88
N ALA A 164 18.38 12.17 2.57
CA ALA A 164 18.88 12.13 3.94
C ALA A 164 17.81 11.51 4.86
N VAL A 165 18.19 10.51 5.65
CA VAL A 165 17.35 9.97 6.71
C VAL A 165 17.16 11.06 7.77
N THR A 166 15.89 11.37 8.09
CA THR A 166 15.59 12.34 9.14
C THR A 166 15.67 11.66 10.50
N PRO A 167 16.56 12.08 11.43
CA PRO A 167 16.64 11.46 12.74
C PRO A 167 15.29 11.48 13.46
N GLY A 168 14.92 10.35 14.09
CA GLY A 168 13.68 10.21 14.85
C GLY A 168 12.43 9.93 14.03
N VAL A 169 12.49 10.01 12.70
CA VAL A 169 11.39 9.68 11.80
C VAL A 169 11.49 8.21 11.40
N GLY A 170 10.36 7.50 11.55
CA GLY A 170 10.23 6.15 11.00
C GLY A 170 10.05 6.21 9.48
N GLU A 171 10.68 5.30 8.74
CA GLU A 171 10.54 5.23 7.29
C GLU A 171 10.31 3.79 6.84
N VAL A 172 9.44 3.62 5.86
CA VAL A 172 9.26 2.36 5.13
C VAL A 172 9.63 2.59 3.68
N THR A 173 10.59 1.81 3.18
CA THR A 173 10.98 1.81 1.77
C THR A 173 10.80 0.43 1.16
N GLY A 174 10.45 0.38 -0.13
CA GLY A 174 10.29 -0.87 -0.87
C GLY A 174 10.84 -0.78 -2.28
N LEU A 175 10.91 -1.93 -2.95
CA LEU A 175 11.34 -2.03 -4.34
C LEU A 175 10.14 -2.09 -5.28
N TRP A 176 10.33 -1.55 -6.48
CA TRP A 176 9.42 -1.71 -7.61
C TRP A 176 10.22 -1.71 -8.93
N THR A 177 9.60 -2.19 -10.02
CA THR A 177 10.25 -2.34 -11.32
C THR A 177 9.90 -1.19 -12.26
N ALA A 178 10.89 -0.44 -12.71
CA ALA A 178 10.75 0.63 -13.69
C ALA A 178 10.48 0.08 -15.10
N THR A 179 10.22 0.99 -16.06
CA THR A 179 9.86 0.63 -17.44
C THR A 179 10.99 -0.11 -18.16
N ASP A 180 12.24 0.19 -17.82
CA ASP A 180 13.43 -0.47 -18.38
C ASP A 180 13.81 -1.78 -17.67
N GLY A 181 12.98 -2.23 -16.69
CA GLY A 181 13.21 -3.43 -15.92
C GLY A 181 14.11 -3.24 -14.71
N THR A 182 14.63 -2.04 -14.46
CA THR A 182 15.47 -1.79 -13.28
C THR A 182 14.64 -1.80 -11.98
N LEU A 183 15.26 -2.28 -10.90
CA LEU A 183 14.67 -2.22 -9.56
C LEU A 183 14.98 -0.85 -8.93
N VAL A 184 13.93 -0.14 -8.57
CA VAL A 184 14.00 1.18 -7.95
C VAL A 184 13.52 1.08 -6.50
N ARG A 185 14.33 1.57 -5.56
CA ARG A 185 13.89 1.76 -4.17
C ARG A 185 13.25 3.12 -4.00
N SER A 186 12.08 3.15 -3.36
CA SER A 186 11.37 4.39 -3.05
C SER A 186 10.86 4.39 -1.62
N LEU A 187 10.63 5.60 -1.09
CA LEU A 187 9.91 5.79 0.15
C LEU A 187 8.44 5.47 -0.08
N PHE A 188 7.84 4.70 0.85
CA PHE A 188 6.42 4.36 0.85
C PHE A 188 5.65 5.12 1.93
N ALA A 189 6.25 5.22 3.12
CA ALA A 189 5.64 5.95 4.22
C ALA A 189 6.70 6.51 5.17
N THR A 190 6.32 7.58 5.87
CA THR A 190 7.03 8.10 7.03
C THR A 190 6.12 8.10 8.24
N ALA A 191 6.71 8.01 9.43
CA ALA A 191 5.97 8.10 10.68
C ALA A 191 6.70 8.98 11.70
N ARG A 192 5.95 9.78 12.44
CA ARG A 192 6.46 10.61 13.54
C ARG A 192 5.63 10.36 14.78
N PRO A 193 6.21 10.46 15.99
CA PRO A 193 5.40 10.48 17.19
C PRO A 193 4.38 11.61 17.13
N LEU A 194 3.11 11.29 17.43
CA LEU A 194 2.12 12.33 17.73
C LEU A 194 2.56 12.99 19.05
N ILE A 195 2.91 14.26 18.98
CA ILE A 195 3.22 15.09 20.13
C ILE A 195 1.94 15.87 20.43
N ASP A 196 1.38 15.64 21.62
CA ASP A 196 0.25 16.42 22.15
C ASP A 196 0.63 17.90 22.36
#